data_8db95c32dff1a85393a5cbb9f68e73d5
#
_entry.id   8db95c32dff1a85393a5cbb9f68e73d5
#
_cell.length_a   1.000
_cell.length_b   1.000
_cell.length_c   1.000
_cell.angle_alpha   90.00
_cell.angle_beta   90.00
_cell.angle_gamma   90.00
#
_symmetry.space_group_name_H-M   'P 1'
#
loop_
_entity.id
_entity.type
_entity.pdbx_description
1 polymer ?
#
loop_
_entity_poly.entity_id
_entity_poly.type
_entity_poly.pdbx_seq_one_letter_code
_entity_poly.pdbx_strand_id
1 'polypeptide(L)'
;GYRIWFAENQQQRANSWMLMIASLGLVSSTLPVQLLLPTLGWRWMFGGIAALILISIILLLAFIPKWDHQKDKSLDNGLRLGSFSDVWKNKFFISVIPMGLFNYGGLMAIQTLWAGPWMIRVAGYTPLESATGLFWINITMLVSFFLWGYFLPRITNLGFSAFKILKLGLPISFLIMSIIIILGSKAGAFYITLFILSSIFLTVIQ
;
A
#
# COMPACT_ATOMS: atom_id res chain seq x y z
N GLY A 1 -3.22 18.58 -0.15
CA GLY A 1 -3.18 18.29 -1.58
C GLY A 1 -4.54 17.91 -2.16
N TYR A 2 -5.12 16.76 -1.77
CA TYR A 2 -6.35 16.24 -2.40
C TYR A 2 -7.56 17.19 -2.33
N ARG A 3 -7.77 17.90 -1.22
CA ARG A 3 -8.92 18.80 -1.03
C ARG A 3 -8.96 19.97 -2.01
N ILE A 4 -7.85 20.28 -2.63
CA ILE A 4 -7.73 21.42 -3.55
C ILE A 4 -8.06 21.00 -4.98
N TRP A 5 -7.67 19.77 -5.35
CA TRP A 5 -7.77 19.29 -6.73
C TRP A 5 -8.95 18.36 -6.98
N PHE A 6 -9.47 17.73 -5.92
CA PHE A 6 -10.52 16.71 -6.02
C PHE A 6 -11.69 17.05 -5.11
N ALA A 7 -12.91 16.91 -5.62
CA ALA A 7 -14.12 16.95 -4.81
C ALA A 7 -14.12 15.83 -3.76
N GLU A 8 -14.84 15.99 -2.65
CA GLU A 8 -14.83 15.04 -1.54
C GLU A 8 -15.14 13.59 -1.97
N ASN A 9 -16.10 13.43 -2.88
CA ASN A 9 -16.49 12.13 -3.44
C ASN A 9 -15.43 11.49 -4.37
N GLN A 10 -14.44 12.27 -4.83
CA GLN A 10 -13.36 11.82 -5.72
C GLN A 10 -12.05 11.56 -4.97
N GLN A 11 -11.89 12.08 -3.76
CA GLN A 11 -10.64 12.00 -3.00
C GLN A 11 -10.24 10.55 -2.69
N GLN A 12 -11.20 9.73 -2.31
CA GLN A 12 -10.97 8.31 -2.04
C GLN A 12 -10.53 7.56 -3.30
N ARG A 13 -11.16 7.85 -4.44
CA ARG A 13 -10.78 7.27 -5.72
C ARG A 13 -9.36 7.68 -6.13
N ALA A 14 -9.01 8.96 -5.98
CA ALA A 14 -7.67 9.45 -6.26
C ALA A 14 -6.61 8.77 -5.38
N ASN A 15 -6.90 8.59 -4.08
CA ASN A 15 -6.01 7.87 -3.16
C ASN A 15 -5.78 6.42 -3.60
N SER A 16 -6.85 5.70 -3.95
CA SER A 16 -6.75 4.31 -4.42
C SER A 16 -5.91 4.19 -5.70
N TRP A 17 -6.04 5.15 -6.63
CA TRP A 17 -5.22 5.18 -7.84
C TRP A 17 -3.75 5.44 -7.55
N MET A 18 -3.44 6.30 -6.58
CA MET A 18 -2.05 6.53 -6.16
C MET A 18 -1.44 5.28 -5.51
N LEU A 19 -2.20 4.59 -4.66
CA LEU A 19 -1.76 3.32 -4.07
C LEU A 19 -1.57 2.23 -5.14
N MET A 20 -2.43 2.19 -6.16
CA MET A 20 -2.26 1.30 -7.30
C MET A 20 -0.94 1.56 -8.04
N ILE A 21 -0.63 2.83 -8.34
CA ILE A 21 0.63 3.21 -9.00
C ILE A 21 1.83 2.86 -8.10
N ALA A 22 1.76 3.11 -6.80
CA ALA A 22 2.80 2.72 -5.85
C ALA A 22 3.02 1.19 -5.83
N SER A 23 1.94 0.41 -5.95
CA SER A 23 2.01 -1.06 -6.01
C SER A 23 2.71 -1.57 -7.27
N LEU A 24 2.69 -0.83 -8.39
CA LEU A 24 3.50 -1.18 -9.57
C LEU A 24 5.00 -1.19 -9.24
N GLY A 25 5.46 -0.26 -8.40
CA GLY A 25 6.83 -0.26 -7.90
C GLY A 25 7.16 -1.52 -7.10
N LEU A 26 6.25 -1.94 -6.22
CA LEU A 26 6.42 -3.19 -5.45
C LEU A 26 6.45 -4.43 -6.35
N VAL A 27 5.57 -4.52 -7.34
CA VAL A 27 5.58 -5.60 -8.34
C VAL A 27 6.91 -5.64 -9.08
N SER A 28 7.38 -4.48 -9.55
CA SER A 28 8.63 -4.36 -10.30
C SER A 28 9.86 -4.73 -9.47
N SER A 29 9.83 -4.51 -8.15
CA SER A 29 10.95 -4.82 -7.25
C SER A 29 11.10 -6.29 -6.90
N THR A 30 10.21 -7.17 -7.31
CA THR A 30 10.23 -8.60 -7.00
C THR A 30 10.81 -9.44 -8.13
N LEU A 31 10.00 -10.22 -8.83
CA LEU A 31 10.44 -11.10 -9.89
C LEU A 31 11.25 -10.40 -11.00
N PRO A 32 10.86 -9.21 -11.51
CA PRO A 32 11.64 -8.52 -12.53
C PRO A 32 13.07 -8.21 -12.08
N VAL A 33 13.24 -7.73 -10.84
CA VAL A 33 14.57 -7.46 -10.28
C VAL A 33 15.37 -8.76 -10.14
N GLN A 34 14.76 -9.83 -9.65
CA GLN A 34 15.43 -11.13 -9.49
C GLN A 34 15.94 -11.69 -10.82
N LEU A 35 15.20 -11.49 -11.91
CA LEU A 35 15.60 -11.92 -13.27
C LEU A 35 16.70 -11.05 -13.87
N LEU A 36 16.68 -9.74 -13.61
CA LEU A 36 17.65 -8.79 -14.14
C LEU A 36 18.97 -8.73 -13.34
N LEU A 37 18.91 -9.06 -12.06
CA LEU A 37 20.07 -8.97 -11.15
C LEU A 37 21.30 -9.76 -11.62
N PRO A 38 21.19 -11.00 -12.14
CA PRO A 38 22.34 -11.75 -12.63
C PRO A 38 23.01 -11.14 -13.87
N THR A 39 22.25 -10.43 -14.69
CA THR A 39 22.75 -9.83 -15.95
C THR A 39 23.27 -8.42 -15.78
N LEU A 40 22.56 -7.59 -15.04
CA LEU A 40 22.89 -6.16 -14.86
C LEU A 40 23.79 -5.93 -13.63
N GLY A 41 23.68 -6.78 -12.62
CA GLY A 41 24.30 -6.56 -11.33
C GLY A 41 23.65 -5.45 -10.51
N TRP A 42 23.89 -5.46 -9.20
CA TRP A 42 23.20 -4.55 -8.27
C TRP A 42 23.53 -3.06 -8.52
N ARG A 43 24.76 -2.74 -8.98
CA ARG A 43 25.18 -1.34 -9.20
C ARG A 43 24.38 -0.66 -10.32
N TRP A 44 24.19 -1.33 -11.45
CA TRP A 44 23.39 -0.80 -12.55
C TRP A 44 21.90 -0.74 -12.23
N MET A 45 21.41 -1.69 -11.44
CA MET A 45 20.03 -1.65 -10.94
C MET A 45 19.77 -0.40 -10.08
N PHE A 46 20.64 -0.11 -9.10
CA PHE A 46 20.52 1.11 -8.29
C PHE A 46 20.74 2.39 -9.10
N GLY A 47 21.67 2.36 -10.05
CA GLY A 47 21.88 3.47 -11.00
C GLY A 47 20.62 3.77 -11.82
N GLY A 48 19.94 2.75 -12.32
CA GLY A 48 18.68 2.89 -13.05
C GLY A 48 17.56 3.47 -12.18
N ILE A 49 17.42 3.02 -10.94
CA ILE A 49 16.45 3.57 -9.98
C ILE A 49 16.76 5.04 -9.70
N ALA A 50 18.03 5.39 -9.48
CA ALA A 50 18.44 6.78 -9.24
C ALA A 50 18.12 7.68 -10.46
N ALA A 51 18.34 7.19 -11.67
CA ALA A 51 17.99 7.90 -12.91
C ALA A 51 16.45 8.12 -13.02
N LEU A 52 15.65 7.12 -12.71
CA LEU A 52 14.18 7.24 -12.71
C LEU A 52 13.69 8.26 -11.66
N ILE A 53 14.31 8.29 -10.48
CA ILE A 53 13.99 9.29 -9.45
C ILE A 53 14.35 10.70 -9.94
N LEU A 54 15.53 10.88 -10.54
CA LEU A 54 15.95 12.17 -11.12
C LEU A 54 14.97 12.64 -12.21
N ILE A 55 14.58 11.78 -13.13
CA ILE A 55 13.59 12.08 -14.16
C ILE A 55 12.27 12.49 -13.50
N SER A 56 11.81 11.77 -12.50
CA SER A 56 10.58 12.08 -11.77
C SER A 56 10.64 13.45 -11.10
N ILE A 57 11.78 13.83 -10.50
CA ILE A 57 11.99 15.16 -9.91
C ILE A 57 11.94 16.24 -10.99
N ILE A 58 12.62 16.04 -12.11
CA ILE A 58 12.61 17.00 -13.24
C ILE A 58 11.18 17.19 -13.77
N LEU A 59 10.45 16.12 -13.98
CA LEU A 59 9.05 16.18 -14.42
C LEU A 59 8.17 16.93 -13.41
N LEU A 60 8.34 16.66 -12.12
CA LEU A 60 7.64 17.36 -11.04
C LEU A 60 7.92 18.88 -11.10
N LEU A 61 9.18 19.28 -11.22
CA LEU A 61 9.55 20.70 -11.29
C LEU A 61 9.07 21.37 -12.58
N ALA A 62 8.98 20.63 -13.69
CA ALA A 62 8.52 21.16 -14.97
C ALA A 62 7.00 21.32 -15.07
N PHE A 63 6.24 20.37 -14.50
CA PHE A 63 4.80 20.28 -14.71
C PHE A 63 3.96 20.78 -13.53
N ILE A 64 4.52 20.86 -12.30
CA ILE A 64 3.76 21.40 -11.18
C ILE A 64 3.69 22.93 -11.30
N PRO A 65 2.49 23.52 -11.41
CA PRO A 65 2.32 24.96 -11.40
C PRO A 65 2.86 25.54 -10.09
N LYS A 66 3.54 26.68 -10.17
CA LYS A 66 3.98 27.42 -8.98
C LYS A 66 2.74 27.73 -8.13
N TRP A 67 2.80 27.32 -6.86
CA TRP A 67 1.73 27.59 -5.91
C TRP A 67 1.65 29.09 -5.64
N ASP A 68 0.56 29.70 -6.02
CA ASP A 68 0.32 31.11 -5.69
C ASP A 68 -0.36 31.20 -4.31
N HIS A 69 0.45 31.49 -3.30
CA HIS A 69 -0.01 31.68 -1.92
C HIS A 69 -1.04 32.83 -1.76
N GLN A 70 -1.21 33.70 -2.76
CA GLN A 70 -2.17 34.80 -2.68
C GLN A 70 -3.62 34.35 -2.86
N LYS A 71 -3.88 33.25 -3.60
CA LYS A 71 -5.25 32.71 -3.75
C LYS A 71 -5.76 32.01 -2.50
N ASP A 72 -4.89 31.61 -1.59
CA ASP A 72 -5.27 30.92 -0.35
C ASP A 72 -5.86 31.87 0.70
N LYS A 73 -5.56 33.18 0.61
CA LYS A 73 -6.14 34.18 1.52
C LYS A 73 -7.64 34.38 1.35
N SER A 74 -8.22 34.04 0.22
CA SER A 74 -9.67 34.11 0.01
C SER A 74 -10.44 32.92 0.59
N LEU A 75 -9.76 31.82 0.90
CA LEU A 75 -10.31 30.67 1.62
C LEU A 75 -10.18 30.82 3.16
N ASP A 76 -9.46 31.85 3.62
CA ASP A 76 -9.19 32.10 5.04
C ASP A 76 -10.36 32.83 5.75
N ASN A 77 -11.44 33.15 5.02
CA ASN A 77 -12.64 33.73 5.61
C ASN A 77 -13.46 32.66 6.36
N GLY A 78 -12.91 32.18 7.49
CA GLY A 78 -13.66 31.40 8.47
C GLY A 78 -13.16 30.00 8.82
N LEU A 79 -12.23 29.42 8.07
CA LEU A 79 -11.59 28.18 8.45
C LEU A 79 -10.29 28.51 9.19
N ARG A 80 -10.31 28.51 10.53
CA ARG A 80 -9.08 28.46 11.34
C ARG A 80 -8.25 27.31 10.81
N LEU A 81 -7.11 27.59 10.19
CA LEU A 81 -6.11 26.59 9.91
C LEU A 81 -5.74 25.98 11.26
N GLY A 82 -6.27 24.78 11.53
CA GLY A 82 -6.01 24.08 12.77
C GLY A 82 -4.49 23.90 12.92
N SER A 83 -3.98 24.21 14.09
CA SER A 83 -2.58 23.96 14.42
C SER A 83 -2.29 22.46 14.37
N PHE A 84 -1.06 22.04 14.07
CA PHE A 84 -0.63 20.65 14.24
C PHE A 84 -1.02 20.09 15.62
N SER A 85 -0.98 20.94 16.65
CA SER A 85 -1.43 20.63 18.01
C SER A 85 -2.90 20.18 18.08
N ASP A 86 -3.77 20.73 17.23
CA ASP A 86 -5.21 20.39 17.24
C ASP A 86 -5.46 19.00 16.67
N VAL A 87 -4.62 18.57 15.71
CA VAL A 87 -4.66 17.21 15.17
C VAL A 87 -4.29 16.19 16.26
N TRP A 88 -3.22 16.47 17.02
CA TRP A 88 -2.78 15.60 18.13
C TRP A 88 -3.70 15.62 19.34
N LYS A 89 -4.59 16.60 19.48
CA LYS A 89 -5.64 16.65 20.52
C LYS A 89 -6.94 15.97 20.08
N ASN A 90 -7.07 15.65 18.80
CA ASN A 90 -8.28 15.01 18.29
C ASN A 90 -8.33 13.54 18.73
N LYS A 91 -9.31 13.21 19.57
CA LYS A 91 -9.49 11.85 20.10
C LYS A 91 -9.65 10.78 19.00
N PHE A 92 -10.34 11.12 17.90
CA PHE A 92 -10.50 10.21 16.77
C PHE A 92 -9.15 9.93 16.12
N PHE A 93 -8.36 10.97 15.87
CA PHE A 93 -7.02 10.82 15.27
C PHE A 93 -6.12 9.93 16.14
N ILE A 94 -6.05 10.19 17.45
CA ILE A 94 -5.24 9.40 18.39
C ILE A 94 -5.69 7.92 18.43
N SER A 95 -6.99 7.64 18.35
CA SER A 95 -7.49 6.26 18.36
C SER A 95 -7.20 5.49 17.06
N VAL A 96 -7.04 6.19 15.93
CA VAL A 96 -6.75 5.57 14.63
C VAL A 96 -5.24 5.36 14.39
N ILE A 97 -4.37 6.17 15.04
CA ILE A 97 -2.91 6.06 14.91
C ILE A 97 -2.38 4.64 15.16
N PRO A 98 -2.70 3.98 16.31
CA PRO A 98 -2.18 2.64 16.57
C PRO A 98 -2.60 1.63 15.49
N MET A 99 -3.85 1.73 15.04
CA MET A 99 -4.35 0.87 13.97
C MET A 99 -3.56 1.07 12.66
N GLY A 100 -3.35 2.31 12.23
CA GLY A 100 -2.55 2.61 11.04
C GLY A 100 -1.09 2.15 11.18
N LEU A 101 -0.47 2.41 12.33
CA LEU A 101 0.92 2.02 12.61
C LEU A 101 1.11 0.50 12.57
N PHE A 102 0.32 -0.24 13.33
CA PHE A 102 0.47 -1.70 13.43
C PHE A 102 0.00 -2.41 12.17
N ASN A 103 -1.06 -1.94 11.52
CA ASN A 103 -1.57 -2.57 10.32
C ASN A 103 -0.65 -2.30 9.11
N TYR A 104 -0.38 -1.03 8.80
CA TYR A 104 0.45 -0.67 7.64
C TYR A 104 1.92 -1.01 7.88
N GLY A 105 2.47 -0.68 9.05
CA GLY A 105 3.85 -0.99 9.41
C GLY A 105 4.09 -2.50 9.51
N GLY A 106 3.15 -3.25 10.09
CA GLY A 106 3.21 -4.71 10.16
C GLY A 106 3.14 -5.35 8.77
N LEU A 107 2.23 -4.91 7.91
CA LEU A 107 2.14 -5.39 6.53
C LEU A 107 3.43 -5.13 5.76
N MET A 108 3.96 -3.91 5.83
CA MET A 108 5.22 -3.56 5.15
C MET A 108 6.40 -4.37 5.70
N ALA A 109 6.52 -4.52 7.02
CA ALA A 109 7.58 -5.31 7.61
C ALA A 109 7.52 -6.79 7.18
N ILE A 110 6.33 -7.39 7.21
CA ILE A 110 6.16 -8.78 6.78
C ILE A 110 6.50 -8.92 5.30
N GLN A 111 5.94 -8.09 4.45
CA GLN A 111 6.06 -8.21 3.01
C GLN A 111 7.47 -7.91 2.49
N THR A 112 8.13 -6.88 3.01
CA THR A 112 9.42 -6.42 2.48
C THR A 112 10.62 -7.07 3.18
N LEU A 113 10.50 -7.38 4.47
CA LEU A 113 11.63 -7.87 5.25
C LEU A 113 11.55 -9.37 5.55
N TRP A 114 10.36 -9.89 5.85
CA TRP A 114 10.24 -11.24 6.40
C TRP A 114 9.73 -12.29 5.43
N ALA A 115 8.79 -11.94 4.53
CA ALA A 115 8.15 -12.94 3.66
C ALA A 115 9.13 -13.66 2.75
N GLY A 116 10.08 -12.95 2.12
CA GLY A 116 11.10 -13.55 1.28
C GLY A 116 12.03 -14.51 2.03
N PRO A 117 12.76 -14.07 3.08
CA PRO A 117 13.60 -14.94 3.90
C PRO A 117 12.84 -16.10 4.54
N TRP A 118 11.59 -15.88 4.94
CA TRP A 118 10.76 -16.92 5.53
C TRP A 118 10.40 -18.01 4.51
N MET A 119 10.01 -17.64 3.28
CA MET A 119 9.75 -18.60 2.20
C MET A 119 10.99 -19.45 1.89
N ILE A 120 12.18 -18.83 1.90
CA ILE A 120 13.42 -19.57 1.63
C ILE A 120 13.83 -20.46 2.80
N ARG A 121 13.85 -19.94 4.03
CA ARG A 121 14.43 -20.62 5.18
C ARG A 121 13.46 -21.59 5.86
N VAL A 122 12.18 -21.30 5.86
CA VAL A 122 11.14 -22.09 6.56
C VAL A 122 10.33 -22.94 5.59
N ALA A 123 9.89 -22.36 4.48
CA ALA A 123 9.10 -23.08 3.47
C ALA A 123 9.97 -23.87 2.48
N GLY A 124 11.29 -23.66 2.45
CA GLY A 124 12.22 -24.38 1.59
C GLY A 124 12.19 -23.96 0.12
N TYR A 125 11.68 -22.78 -0.19
CA TYR A 125 11.62 -22.27 -1.56
C TYR A 125 13.00 -21.82 -2.04
N THR A 126 13.23 -21.96 -3.34
CA THR A 126 14.37 -21.33 -4.00
C THR A 126 14.19 -19.80 -4.04
N PRO A 127 15.28 -19.01 -4.20
CA PRO A 127 15.17 -17.56 -4.33
C PRO A 127 14.22 -17.11 -5.46
N LEU A 128 14.18 -17.85 -6.57
CA LEU A 128 13.32 -17.56 -7.70
C LEU A 128 11.84 -17.85 -7.37
N GLU A 129 11.54 -18.97 -6.70
CA GLU A 129 10.18 -19.30 -6.25
C GLU A 129 9.68 -18.28 -5.22
N SER A 130 10.54 -17.87 -4.30
CA SER A 130 10.21 -16.83 -3.33
C SER A 130 9.91 -15.49 -4.01
N ALA A 131 10.73 -15.06 -4.98
CA ALA A 131 10.48 -13.85 -5.75
C ALA A 131 9.19 -13.92 -6.57
N THR A 132 8.90 -15.09 -7.14
CA THR A 132 7.63 -15.36 -7.86
C THR A 132 6.43 -15.29 -6.91
N GLY A 133 6.55 -15.84 -5.72
CA GLY A 133 5.51 -15.75 -4.68
C GLY A 133 5.23 -14.30 -4.28
N LEU A 134 6.26 -13.51 -3.99
CA LEU A 134 6.14 -12.09 -3.68
C LEU A 134 5.55 -11.30 -4.85
N PHE A 135 5.90 -11.64 -6.08
CA PHE A 135 5.33 -11.03 -7.28
C PHE A 135 3.82 -11.23 -7.33
N TRP A 136 3.32 -12.44 -7.13
CA TRP A 136 1.89 -12.73 -7.12
C TRP A 136 1.14 -12.05 -5.97
N ILE A 137 1.75 -11.97 -4.78
CA ILE A 137 1.19 -11.22 -3.65
C ILE A 137 1.03 -9.73 -4.04
N ASN A 138 2.06 -9.13 -4.63
CA ASN A 138 2.04 -7.72 -5.03
C ASN A 138 1.06 -7.44 -6.19
N ILE A 139 0.95 -8.35 -7.17
CA ILE A 139 -0.08 -8.28 -8.24
C ILE A 139 -1.47 -8.30 -7.62
N THR A 140 -1.70 -9.17 -6.67
CA THR A 140 -3.02 -9.25 -5.99
C THR A 140 -3.33 -7.98 -5.22
N MET A 141 -2.35 -7.39 -4.54
CA MET A 141 -2.51 -6.09 -3.87
C MET A 141 -2.85 -4.98 -4.88
N LEU A 142 -2.15 -4.91 -5.99
CA LEU A 142 -2.41 -3.95 -7.07
C LEU A 142 -3.84 -4.08 -7.59
N VAL A 143 -4.26 -5.30 -7.91
CA VAL A 143 -5.63 -5.60 -8.37
C VAL A 143 -6.64 -5.25 -7.28
N SER A 144 -6.36 -5.57 -6.02
CA SER A 144 -7.23 -5.24 -4.88
C SER A 144 -7.41 -3.74 -4.71
N PHE A 145 -6.35 -2.92 -4.81
CA PHE A 145 -6.46 -1.47 -4.77
C PHE A 145 -7.31 -0.92 -5.91
N PHE A 146 -7.13 -1.46 -7.12
CA PHE A 146 -7.97 -1.09 -8.25
C PHE A 146 -9.45 -1.43 -8.01
N LEU A 147 -9.73 -2.66 -7.57
CA LEU A 147 -11.09 -3.11 -7.28
C LEU A 147 -11.73 -2.31 -6.15
N TRP A 148 -11.02 -2.05 -5.05
CA TRP A 148 -11.52 -1.23 -3.96
C TRP A 148 -11.80 0.21 -4.41
N GLY A 149 -10.89 0.82 -5.18
CA GLY A 149 -11.12 2.16 -5.74
C GLY A 149 -12.33 2.25 -6.65
N TYR A 150 -12.65 1.16 -7.36
CA TYR A 150 -13.79 1.09 -8.26
C TYR A 150 -15.11 0.71 -7.57
N PHE A 151 -15.09 -0.28 -6.70
CA PHE A 151 -16.30 -0.84 -6.08
C PHE A 151 -16.69 -0.17 -4.76
N LEU A 152 -15.75 0.35 -3.99
CA LEU A 152 -16.03 0.91 -2.66
C LEU A 152 -17.08 2.03 -2.69
N PRO A 153 -17.06 3.00 -3.63
CA PRO A 153 -18.13 4.00 -3.71
C PRO A 153 -19.51 3.39 -3.97
N ARG A 154 -19.57 2.29 -4.74
CA ARG A 154 -20.84 1.59 -5.00
C ARG A 154 -21.35 0.84 -3.78
N ILE A 155 -20.44 0.18 -3.07
CA ILE A 155 -20.74 -0.58 -1.85
C ILE A 155 -21.20 0.36 -0.73
N THR A 156 -20.59 1.54 -0.62
CA THR A 156 -21.02 2.56 0.36
C THR A 156 -22.40 3.11 0.04
N ASN A 157 -22.74 3.28 -1.24
CA ASN A 157 -24.09 3.68 -1.67
C ASN A 157 -25.17 2.62 -1.36
N LEU A 158 -24.77 1.34 -1.22
CA LEU A 158 -25.65 0.23 -0.79
C LEU A 158 -25.80 0.15 0.73
N GLY A 159 -25.27 1.12 1.50
CA GLY A 159 -25.39 1.18 2.96
C GLY A 159 -24.30 0.43 3.74
N PHE A 160 -23.30 -0.11 3.05
CA PHE A 160 -22.12 -0.70 3.70
C PHE A 160 -21.07 0.38 3.92
N SER A 161 -20.91 0.83 5.17
CA SER A 161 -19.84 1.78 5.48
C SER A 161 -18.47 1.10 5.38
N ALA A 162 -17.44 1.86 4.98
CA ALA A 162 -16.05 1.40 4.95
C ALA A 162 -15.63 0.80 6.31
N PHE A 163 -16.14 1.35 7.42
CA PHE A 163 -15.91 0.83 8.76
C PHE A 163 -16.46 -0.58 8.99
N LYS A 164 -17.62 -0.93 8.43
CA LYS A 164 -18.18 -2.30 8.52
C LYS A 164 -17.31 -3.30 7.78
N ILE A 165 -16.82 -2.92 6.60
CA ILE A 165 -15.93 -3.77 5.77
C ILE A 165 -14.62 -4.00 6.52
N LEU A 166 -14.04 -2.95 7.10
CA LEU A 166 -12.84 -3.01 7.92
C LEU A 166 -13.01 -3.90 9.15
N LYS A 167 -14.14 -3.74 9.87
CA LYS A 167 -14.46 -4.54 11.06
C LYS A 167 -14.55 -6.04 10.77
N LEU A 168 -14.95 -6.41 9.55
CA LEU A 168 -15.01 -7.81 9.11
C LEU A 168 -13.67 -8.28 8.53
N GLY A 169 -13.01 -7.46 7.72
CA GLY A 169 -11.79 -7.83 7.01
C GLY A 169 -10.59 -8.03 7.92
N LEU A 170 -10.41 -7.18 8.94
CA LEU A 170 -9.29 -7.30 9.89
C LEU A 170 -9.23 -8.66 10.60
N PRO A 171 -10.31 -9.13 11.29
CA PRO A 171 -10.28 -10.44 11.94
C PRO A 171 -9.99 -11.59 10.97
N ILE A 172 -10.52 -11.52 9.75
CA ILE A 172 -10.26 -12.54 8.71
C ILE A 172 -8.78 -12.54 8.34
N SER A 173 -8.17 -11.37 8.15
CA SER A 173 -6.74 -11.27 7.86
C SER A 173 -5.88 -11.84 8.99
N PHE A 174 -6.18 -11.51 10.24
CA PHE A 174 -5.48 -12.06 11.40
C PHE A 174 -5.66 -13.57 11.52
N LEU A 175 -6.84 -14.10 11.24
CA LEU A 175 -7.10 -15.54 11.24
C LEU A 175 -6.26 -16.25 10.17
N ILE A 176 -6.18 -15.71 8.96
CA ILE A 176 -5.35 -16.26 7.88
C ILE A 176 -3.86 -16.22 8.28
N MET A 177 -3.38 -15.11 8.85
CA MET A 177 -2.00 -15.01 9.33
C MET A 177 -1.70 -16.00 10.45
N SER A 178 -2.65 -16.23 11.36
CA SER A 178 -2.52 -17.24 12.41
C SER A 178 -2.43 -18.66 11.82
N ILE A 179 -3.20 -18.97 10.78
CA ILE A 179 -3.13 -20.24 10.07
C ILE A 179 -1.74 -20.43 9.44
N ILE A 180 -1.15 -19.40 8.82
CA ILE A 180 0.20 -19.44 8.25
C ILE A 180 1.22 -19.80 9.35
N ILE A 181 1.12 -19.16 10.52
CA ILE A 181 2.03 -19.39 11.64
C ILE A 181 1.90 -20.83 12.18
N ILE A 182 0.66 -21.32 12.35
CA ILE A 182 0.39 -22.65 12.91
C ILE A 182 0.84 -23.76 11.96
N LEU A 183 0.59 -23.60 10.66
CA LEU A 183 0.99 -24.58 9.66
C LEU A 183 2.52 -24.69 9.52
N GLY A 184 3.23 -23.58 9.73
CA GLY A 184 4.69 -23.55 9.62
C GLY A 184 5.16 -24.22 8.32
N SER A 185 6.21 -25.02 8.36
CA SER A 185 6.78 -25.71 7.19
C SER A 185 5.84 -26.73 6.52
N LYS A 186 4.70 -27.06 7.12
CA LYS A 186 3.75 -28.08 6.60
C LYS A 186 2.81 -27.56 5.51
N ALA A 187 2.71 -26.25 5.30
CA ALA A 187 1.72 -25.70 4.38
C ALA A 187 2.10 -25.81 2.88
N GLY A 188 3.37 -26.10 2.55
CA GLY A 188 3.80 -26.28 1.16
C GLY A 188 3.44 -25.09 0.26
N ALA A 189 2.90 -25.35 -0.93
CA ALA A 189 2.48 -24.32 -1.89
C ALA A 189 1.32 -23.43 -1.41
N PHE A 190 0.58 -23.81 -0.37
CA PHE A 190 -0.53 -23.02 0.16
C PHE A 190 -0.11 -21.69 0.79
N TYR A 191 1.15 -21.50 1.12
CA TYR A 191 1.61 -20.24 1.69
C TYR A 191 1.34 -19.03 0.83
N ILE A 192 1.67 -19.13 -0.46
CA ILE A 192 1.46 -18.02 -1.39
C ILE A 192 -0.02 -17.69 -1.47
N THR A 193 -0.89 -18.69 -1.54
CA THR A 193 -2.34 -18.50 -1.55
C THR A 193 -2.84 -17.84 -0.27
N LEU A 194 -2.35 -18.26 0.90
CA LEU A 194 -2.73 -17.66 2.18
C LEU A 194 -2.26 -16.21 2.30
N PHE A 195 -1.02 -15.90 1.86
CA PHE A 195 -0.54 -14.52 1.82
C PHE A 195 -1.34 -13.65 0.87
N ILE A 196 -1.71 -14.18 -0.30
CA ILE A 196 -2.59 -13.51 -1.25
C ILE A 196 -3.94 -13.17 -0.61
N LEU A 197 -4.59 -14.13 0.03
CA LEU A 197 -5.87 -13.92 0.71
C LEU A 197 -5.75 -12.89 1.84
N SER A 198 -4.70 -12.97 2.65
CA SER A 198 -4.43 -11.98 3.70
C SER A 198 -4.28 -10.57 3.12
N SER A 199 -3.55 -10.41 2.03
CA SER A 199 -3.29 -9.12 1.40
C SER A 199 -4.56 -8.45 0.86
N ILE A 200 -5.52 -9.22 0.32
CA ILE A 200 -6.81 -8.70 -0.15
C ILE A 200 -7.56 -7.98 0.98
N PHE A 201 -7.61 -8.58 2.16
CA PHE A 201 -8.31 -7.98 3.31
C PHE A 201 -7.54 -6.81 3.91
N LEU A 202 -6.21 -6.84 3.87
CA LEU A 202 -5.37 -5.75 4.39
C LEU A 202 -5.43 -4.49 3.50
N THR A 203 -5.61 -4.64 2.20
CA THR A 203 -5.74 -3.50 1.27
C THR A 203 -7.02 -2.68 1.45
N VAL A 204 -8.04 -3.22 2.13
CA VAL A 204 -9.26 -2.46 2.49
C VAL A 204 -8.97 -1.32 3.45
N ILE A 205 -7.89 -1.43 4.22
CA ILE A 205 -7.57 -0.55 5.35
C ILE A 205 -6.71 0.64 4.92
N GLN A 206 -6.10 0.55 3.75
CA GLN A 206 -5.24 1.57 3.16
C GLN A 206 -6.03 2.52 2.26
#